data_18f326207be3f69d37185a7130011e6b
#
_entry.id   18f326207be3f69d37185a7130011e6b
#
_cell.length_a   1.000
_cell.length_b   1.000
_cell.length_c   1.000
_cell.angle_alpha   90.00
_cell.angle_beta   90.00
_cell.angle_gamma   90.00
#
_symmetry.space_group_name_H-M   'P 1'
#
loop_
_entity.id
_entity.type
_entity.pdbx_description
1 polymer ?
#
loop_
_entity_poly.entity_id
_entity_poly.type
_entity_poly.pdbx_seq_one_letter_code
_entity_poly.pdbx_strand_id
1 'polypeptide(L)'
;MQEPYALRTIAEYRDPRASGAYIPGHHCPERKGGITMSKLIRKVKETRWVEKTGAEANYMGGISYKINPLDTLKMVTASSIFAEPQYYRDGKFAPATIPDATFHLHKLFKDFAVIGDHFEGKKTSEVMELVIDAALDYDYEKTLEWAVTLRREYNMRLNPQVIMVRAAMHPYRTTFTDENPGEFARINSKVMLRADEPGSQLMYYLYWKGSKKGIPSILKRSWAEKLESLNAYQVHKYKNTGIGIIDVVRISHANSPVLDELMRTGDVKVSGEESTWETMRSTGSNWREIYDAGVMRHMALLRNLRGIFTETEDAEFCKTVTDDLKRGVKGGRQFPFRYYSAREALAGSGASHGPQLLDALEDCMDIACENLPQLRGKTMCLSDNSGSAWGAFTSEYGRTVVAEIDNLSSVITARNSDEGYVGKFGNKLIVYPIGKRGGVLKEAREISADRCIDVGGDTENGIWIFFRDAIKNKEHWDNIFIYSDMQAGHGGLYGTSEGIKEYSEMGYACNGGFRDYVDVAKLIAEYRSKVNPKVNVFCVQTAGYTNVCVPEYGYRTSIMYGWTGKEAVFADAMIKFWDEIEAQ
;
A
#
# COMPACT_ATOMS: atom_id res chain seq x y z
N MET A 1 4.42 20.34 31.14
CA MET A 1 5.72 20.74 30.56
C MET A 1 6.46 19.46 30.28
N GLN A 2 6.41 18.98 29.06
CA GLN A 2 7.18 17.81 28.62
C GLN A 2 8.46 18.31 28.00
N GLU A 3 9.57 17.78 28.48
CA GLU A 3 10.90 18.09 27.96
C GLU A 3 11.03 17.71 26.48
N PRO A 4 11.76 18.48 25.67
CA PRO A 4 11.99 18.14 24.27
C PRO A 4 12.90 16.92 24.19
N TYR A 5 12.47 15.91 23.42
CA TYR A 5 13.28 14.74 23.08
C TYR A 5 14.60 15.19 22.45
N ALA A 6 15.69 14.98 23.18
CA ALA A 6 17.03 15.14 22.64
C ALA A 6 17.27 14.05 21.58
N LEU A 7 17.67 14.47 20.40
CA LEU A 7 18.17 13.61 19.32
C LEU A 7 19.37 12.83 19.84
N ARG A 8 19.22 11.52 20.02
CA ARG A 8 20.36 10.64 20.26
C ARG A 8 20.92 10.22 18.91
N THR A 9 22.19 10.41 18.72
CA THR A 9 22.93 10.01 17.53
C THR A 9 23.12 8.49 17.49
N ILE A 10 23.17 7.92 16.28
CA ILE A 10 23.34 6.46 15.99
C ILE A 10 24.55 5.85 16.74
N ALA A 11 25.51 6.65 17.17
CA ALA A 11 26.69 6.16 17.91
C ALA A 11 26.38 5.53 19.29
N GLU A 12 25.17 5.69 19.82
CA GLU A 12 24.76 5.11 21.12
C GLU A 12 24.04 3.75 21.01
N TYR A 13 23.78 3.27 19.80
CA TYR A 13 23.20 1.95 19.58
C TYR A 13 24.28 0.85 19.70
N ARG A 14 24.62 0.48 20.93
CA ARG A 14 25.44 -0.70 21.20
C ARG A 14 24.61 -1.97 20.98
N ASP A 15 25.26 -2.97 20.35
CA ASP A 15 24.77 -4.33 20.08
C ASP A 15 24.00 -4.91 21.31
N PRO A 16 22.70 -5.24 21.17
CA PRO A 16 21.91 -5.81 22.28
C PRO A 16 22.40 -7.17 22.78
N ARG A 17 23.35 -7.80 22.08
CA ARG A 17 23.93 -9.11 22.48
C ARG A 17 24.84 -9.04 23.70
N ALA A 18 25.10 -7.85 24.25
CA ALA A 18 25.99 -7.68 25.42
C ALA A 18 25.28 -7.76 26.78
N SER A 19 23.95 -7.85 26.85
CA SER A 19 23.21 -8.06 28.08
C SER A 19 22.53 -9.41 28.06
N GLY A 20 23.16 -10.41 28.67
CA GLY A 20 22.64 -11.76 28.84
C GLY A 20 21.42 -11.81 29.75
N ALA A 21 20.26 -11.41 29.26
CA ALA A 21 18.99 -11.66 29.92
C ALA A 21 18.41 -12.97 29.39
N TYR A 22 18.65 -14.03 30.12
CA TYR A 22 18.09 -15.36 29.97
C TYR A 22 16.57 -15.31 30.24
N ILE A 23 15.76 -15.63 29.26
CA ILE A 23 14.32 -15.92 29.40
C ILE A 23 14.20 -17.44 29.58
N PRO A 24 13.71 -17.97 30.72
CA PRO A 24 13.61 -19.40 30.91
C PRO A 24 12.42 -20.02 30.18
N GLY A 25 12.74 -21.03 29.40
CA GLY A 25 11.97 -22.23 29.24
C GLY A 25 10.89 -22.33 28.19
N HIS A 26 11.28 -22.62 26.96
CA HIS A 26 10.59 -23.66 26.19
C HIS A 26 11.64 -24.44 25.39
N HIS A 27 12.05 -25.56 25.94
CA HIS A 27 12.85 -26.55 25.24
C HIS A 27 11.96 -27.29 24.25
N CYS A 28 12.18 -27.08 22.97
CA CYS A 28 11.74 -28.00 21.92
C CYS A 28 12.83 -29.09 21.79
N PRO A 29 12.52 -30.39 21.91
CA PRO A 29 13.54 -31.42 21.79
C PRO A 29 14.03 -31.51 20.35
N GLU A 30 15.37 -31.53 20.18
CA GLU A 30 16.04 -31.79 18.91
C GLU A 30 15.54 -33.12 18.30
N ARG A 31 14.89 -33.07 17.15
CA ARG A 31 14.57 -34.27 16.37
C ARG A 31 15.69 -34.57 15.39
N LYS A 32 16.22 -35.77 15.47
CA LYS A 32 17.12 -36.34 14.48
C LYS A 32 16.32 -36.66 13.19
N GLY A 33 16.67 -36.00 12.09
CA GLY A 33 16.20 -36.40 10.76
C GLY A 33 15.62 -35.31 9.84
N GLY A 34 15.43 -34.08 10.28
CA GLY A 34 15.00 -32.96 9.43
C GLY A 34 16.14 -32.37 8.62
N ILE A 35 15.81 -31.73 7.49
CA ILE A 35 16.75 -30.81 6.84
C ILE A 35 17.16 -29.79 7.90
N THR A 36 18.38 -29.89 8.39
CA THR A 36 18.83 -29.01 9.45
C THR A 36 18.81 -27.58 8.88
N MET A 37 18.31 -26.63 9.67
CA MET A 37 18.32 -25.20 9.38
C MET A 37 19.70 -24.74 8.82
N SER A 38 20.77 -25.40 9.24
CA SER A 38 22.13 -25.21 8.71
C SER A 38 22.25 -25.47 7.20
N LYS A 39 21.49 -26.41 6.61
CA LYS A 39 21.52 -26.67 5.17
C LYS A 39 20.79 -25.59 4.36
N LEU A 40 19.67 -25.10 4.86
CA LEU A 40 18.93 -24.03 4.22
C LEU A 40 19.72 -22.71 4.28
N ILE A 41 20.22 -22.35 5.45
CA ILE A 41 21.09 -21.17 5.65
C ILE A 41 22.38 -21.30 4.82
N ARG A 42 22.97 -22.49 4.74
CA ARG A 42 24.16 -22.73 3.92
C ARG A 42 23.87 -22.51 2.45
N LYS A 43 22.74 -23.03 1.92
CA LYS A 43 22.34 -22.85 0.54
C LYS A 43 22.07 -21.38 0.21
N VAL A 44 21.47 -20.63 1.13
CA VAL A 44 21.20 -19.19 0.97
C VAL A 44 22.51 -18.38 1.05
N LYS A 45 23.45 -18.75 1.93
CA LYS A 45 24.77 -18.11 2.01
C LYS A 45 25.63 -18.28 0.75
N GLU A 46 25.31 -19.27 -0.10
CA GLU A 46 25.97 -19.47 -1.38
C GLU A 46 25.47 -18.51 -2.48
N THR A 47 24.40 -17.73 -2.23
CA THR A 47 23.94 -16.72 -3.19
C THR A 47 24.67 -15.38 -2.94
N ARG A 48 25.05 -14.72 -4.04
CA ARG A 48 25.76 -13.43 -4.00
C ARG A 48 24.96 -12.35 -3.24
N TRP A 49 23.63 -12.43 -3.28
CA TRP A 49 22.73 -11.54 -2.56
C TRP A 49 22.88 -11.71 -1.05
N VAL A 50 22.92 -12.94 -0.57
CA VAL A 50 23.06 -13.30 0.85
C VAL A 50 24.39 -12.83 1.44
N GLU A 51 25.48 -12.99 0.69
CA GLU A 51 26.79 -12.50 1.13
C GLU A 51 26.79 -10.99 1.39
N LYS A 52 26.01 -10.23 0.63
CA LYS A 52 25.90 -8.78 0.78
C LYS A 52 24.94 -8.32 1.86
N THR A 53 23.86 -9.05 2.08
CA THR A 53 22.74 -8.60 2.95
C THR A 53 22.79 -9.22 4.34
N GLY A 54 23.62 -10.24 4.58
CA GLY A 54 23.73 -10.90 5.88
C GLY A 54 22.46 -11.65 6.27
N ALA A 55 22.16 -12.75 5.57
CA ALA A 55 21.02 -13.59 5.91
C ALA A 55 21.12 -14.18 7.32
N GLU A 56 20.04 -14.09 8.06
CA GLU A 56 19.84 -14.66 9.39
C GLU A 56 18.65 -15.62 9.37
N ALA A 57 18.62 -16.57 10.28
CA ALA A 57 17.44 -17.40 10.50
C ALA A 57 16.47 -16.64 11.42
N ASN A 58 15.22 -16.52 10.99
CA ASN A 58 14.19 -15.92 11.81
C ASN A 58 13.67 -16.86 12.90
N TYR A 59 12.79 -16.35 13.77
CA TYR A 59 12.21 -17.11 14.89
C TYR A 59 11.50 -18.40 14.44
N MET A 60 10.86 -18.39 13.27
CA MET A 60 10.13 -19.55 12.72
C MET A 60 11.01 -20.47 11.87
N GLY A 61 12.33 -20.21 11.80
CA GLY A 61 13.27 -20.99 11.03
C GLY A 61 13.33 -20.64 9.54
N GLY A 62 12.62 -19.61 9.11
CA GLY A 62 12.76 -19.01 7.79
C GLY A 62 14.02 -18.16 7.67
N ILE A 63 14.30 -17.69 6.45
CA ILE A 63 15.43 -16.82 6.18
C ILE A 63 14.96 -15.38 6.26
N SER A 64 15.63 -14.57 7.07
CA SER A 64 15.46 -13.14 7.13
C SER A 64 16.75 -12.40 6.80
N TYR A 65 16.62 -11.12 6.45
CA TYR A 65 17.76 -10.30 6.06
C TYR A 65 17.67 -8.94 6.72
N LYS A 66 18.81 -8.42 7.16
CA LYS A 66 18.88 -7.04 7.63
C LYS A 66 18.77 -6.10 6.43
N ILE A 67 17.68 -5.40 6.35
CA ILE A 67 17.48 -4.35 5.34
C ILE A 67 17.96 -3.03 5.91
N ASN A 68 18.63 -2.22 5.07
CA ASN A 68 19.04 -0.88 5.49
C ASN A 68 17.82 0.06 5.66
N PRO A 69 17.98 1.18 6.39
CA PRO A 69 16.86 2.09 6.67
C PRO A 69 16.19 2.67 5.43
N LEU A 70 16.94 2.96 4.36
CA LEU A 70 16.38 3.49 3.13
C LEU A 70 15.49 2.46 2.42
N ASP A 71 15.92 1.21 2.36
CA ASP A 71 15.12 0.15 1.74
C ASP A 71 13.91 -0.21 2.62
N THR A 72 14.03 -0.10 3.94
CA THR A 72 12.89 -0.16 4.86
C THR A 72 11.87 0.94 4.52
N LEU A 73 12.33 2.18 4.33
CA LEU A 73 11.45 3.28 3.93
C LEU A 73 10.77 3.01 2.58
N LYS A 74 11.51 2.49 1.60
CA LYS A 74 10.96 2.13 0.29
C LYS A 74 9.85 1.09 0.42
N MET A 75 10.09 0.02 1.17
CA MET A 75 9.11 -1.05 1.40
C MET A 75 7.86 -0.51 2.08
N VAL A 76 8.03 0.20 3.18
CA VAL A 76 6.93 0.71 4.00
C VAL A 76 6.06 1.73 3.24
N THR A 77 6.68 2.62 2.49
CA THR A 77 5.95 3.68 1.77
C THR A 77 5.33 3.18 0.48
N ALA A 78 6.03 2.37 -0.31
CA ALA A 78 5.53 1.88 -1.60
C ALA A 78 4.34 0.93 -1.44
N SER A 79 4.35 0.06 -0.44
CA SER A 79 3.25 -0.87 -0.17
C SER A 79 1.99 -0.20 0.38
N SER A 80 2.07 1.06 0.76
CA SER A 80 0.99 1.72 1.51
C SER A 80 0.55 0.94 2.77
N ILE A 81 1.49 0.16 3.37
CA ILE A 81 1.26 -0.62 4.60
C ILE A 81 0.56 0.22 5.66
N PHE A 82 0.84 1.51 5.69
CA PHE A 82 0.26 2.45 6.63
C PHE A 82 -0.90 3.25 6.05
N ALA A 83 -1.47 2.92 4.93
CA ALA A 83 -2.30 3.84 4.14
C ALA A 83 -1.74 5.28 4.28
N GLU A 84 -1.51 6.06 3.28
CA GLU A 84 -0.92 7.40 3.48
C GLU A 84 -1.55 8.08 4.70
N PRO A 85 -0.79 8.40 5.77
CA PRO A 85 -1.35 8.90 7.02
C PRO A 85 -2.24 10.10 6.75
N GLN A 86 -3.48 10.06 7.22
CA GLN A 86 -4.41 11.17 7.05
C GLN A 86 -4.16 12.16 8.19
N TYR A 87 -3.26 13.10 8.00
CA TYR A 87 -2.93 14.11 9.01
C TYR A 87 -4.01 15.19 9.19
N TYR A 88 -5.01 15.25 8.30
CA TYR A 88 -5.98 16.35 8.27
C TYR A 88 -7.30 15.97 7.58
N ARG A 89 -8.06 15.14 8.18
CA ARG A 89 -9.47 15.08 7.83
C ARG A 89 -10.19 16.13 8.68
N ASP A 90 -10.87 17.06 8.05
CA ASP A 90 -11.67 18.10 8.71
C ASP A 90 -10.89 19.05 9.64
N GLY A 91 -9.65 19.38 9.32
CA GLY A 91 -8.80 20.27 10.12
C GLY A 91 -8.33 19.69 11.44
N LYS A 92 -8.58 18.42 11.70
CA LYS A 92 -8.10 17.67 12.85
C LYS A 92 -7.13 16.58 12.40
N PHE A 93 -6.08 16.36 13.18
CA PHE A 93 -5.19 15.22 12.99
C PHE A 93 -5.94 13.95 13.37
N ALA A 94 -6.38 13.20 12.37
CA ALA A 94 -6.79 11.84 12.61
C ALA A 94 -5.52 10.98 12.76
N PRO A 95 -5.27 10.35 13.91
CA PRO A 95 -4.29 9.28 13.98
C PRO A 95 -4.68 8.24 12.93
N ALA A 96 -3.69 7.60 12.34
CA ALA A 96 -3.96 6.46 11.47
C ALA A 96 -4.83 5.47 12.24
N THR A 97 -5.95 5.14 11.65
CA THR A 97 -7.06 4.48 12.33
C THR A 97 -6.97 2.96 12.34
N ILE A 98 -5.78 2.39 12.29
CA ILE A 98 -5.63 0.96 12.56
C ILE A 98 -5.03 0.83 13.96
N PRO A 99 -5.84 0.68 15.03
CA PRO A 99 -5.36 0.65 16.41
C PRO A 99 -4.29 -0.40 16.63
N ASP A 100 -4.39 -1.51 15.92
CA ASP A 100 -3.52 -2.65 16.07
C ASP A 100 -2.34 -2.69 15.08
N ALA A 101 -2.28 -1.78 14.12
CA ALA A 101 -1.15 -1.67 13.20
C ALA A 101 0.19 -1.51 13.93
N THR A 102 0.16 -0.86 15.09
CA THR A 102 1.33 -0.68 15.95
C THR A 102 1.93 -2.00 16.42
N PHE A 103 1.09 -2.96 16.80
CA PHE A 103 1.55 -4.28 17.26
C PHE A 103 2.23 -5.07 16.14
N HIS A 104 1.68 -5.00 14.92
CA HIS A 104 2.28 -5.66 13.76
C HIS A 104 3.54 -5.00 13.28
N LEU A 105 3.57 -3.67 13.32
CA LEU A 105 4.76 -2.93 12.97
C LEU A 105 5.91 -3.28 13.92
N HIS A 106 5.62 -3.41 15.22
CA HIS A 106 6.60 -3.92 16.17
C HIS A 106 7.09 -5.32 15.77
N LYS A 107 6.18 -6.21 15.40
CA LYS A 107 6.51 -7.57 14.99
C LYS A 107 7.24 -7.63 13.65
N LEU A 108 6.82 -6.81 12.67
CA LEU A 108 7.44 -6.66 11.37
C LEU A 108 8.87 -6.09 11.45
N PHE A 109 9.09 -5.12 12.34
CA PHE A 109 10.34 -4.40 12.43
C PHE A 109 11.23 -4.85 13.62
N LYS A 110 10.78 -5.81 14.42
CA LYS A 110 11.55 -6.34 15.53
C LYS A 110 12.94 -6.84 15.10
N ASP A 111 13.02 -7.40 13.93
CA ASP A 111 14.25 -7.95 13.35
C ASP A 111 14.99 -6.96 12.45
N PHE A 112 14.41 -5.79 12.17
CA PHE A 112 15.14 -4.67 11.60
C PHE A 112 15.96 -4.03 12.71
N ALA A 113 17.23 -4.34 12.78
CA ALA A 113 18.17 -3.99 13.85
C ALA A 113 18.21 -2.47 14.19
N VAL A 114 17.61 -1.63 13.37
CA VAL A 114 17.65 -0.16 13.52
C VAL A 114 16.46 0.38 14.33
N ILE A 115 15.32 -0.34 14.42
CA ILE A 115 14.08 0.28 14.90
C ILE A 115 13.24 -0.65 15.81
N GLY A 116 13.62 -1.93 15.96
CA GLY A 116 12.77 -2.98 16.57
C GLY A 116 12.16 -2.65 17.92
N ASP A 117 12.92 -2.07 18.84
CA ASP A 117 12.46 -1.86 20.22
C ASP A 117 11.69 -0.54 20.42
N HIS A 118 11.56 0.30 19.37
CA HIS A 118 10.98 1.65 19.49
C HIS A 118 9.52 1.74 19.04
N PHE A 119 8.91 0.66 18.59
CA PHE A 119 7.55 0.71 18.01
C PHE A 119 6.43 0.40 19.00
N GLU A 120 6.74 -0.21 20.12
CA GLU A 120 5.72 -0.57 21.09
C GLU A 120 4.93 0.65 21.56
N GLY A 121 3.62 0.59 21.45
CA GLY A 121 2.72 1.68 21.83
C GLY A 121 2.67 2.88 20.88
N LYS A 122 3.38 2.88 19.74
CA LYS A 122 3.40 4.01 18.80
C LYS A 122 2.32 3.91 17.74
N LYS A 123 1.84 5.08 17.30
CA LYS A 123 0.91 5.18 16.18
C LYS A 123 1.63 4.96 14.85
N THR A 124 0.89 4.55 13.82
CA THR A 124 1.43 4.33 12.47
C THR A 124 2.18 5.55 11.93
N SER A 125 1.68 6.77 12.19
CA SER A 125 2.35 8.01 11.81
C SER A 125 3.70 8.19 12.50
N GLU A 126 3.79 7.85 13.80
CA GLU A 126 5.02 7.94 14.58
C GLU A 126 6.06 6.92 14.10
N VAL A 127 5.60 5.73 13.72
CA VAL A 127 6.47 4.70 13.12
C VAL A 127 6.99 5.17 11.76
N MET A 128 6.12 5.71 10.92
CA MET A 128 6.53 6.27 9.62
C MET A 128 7.58 7.38 9.80
N GLU A 129 7.40 8.24 10.78
CA GLU A 129 8.35 9.29 11.10
C GLU A 129 9.72 8.74 11.50
N LEU A 130 9.76 7.70 12.35
CA LEU A 130 11.01 7.04 12.73
C LEU A 130 11.72 6.39 11.53
N VAL A 131 10.98 5.74 10.65
CA VAL A 131 11.53 5.14 9.43
C VAL A 131 12.09 6.21 8.49
N ILE A 132 11.40 7.34 8.34
CA ILE A 132 11.88 8.47 7.54
C ILE A 132 13.16 9.04 8.13
N ASP A 133 13.21 9.27 9.44
CA ASP A 133 14.40 9.83 10.08
C ASP A 133 15.60 8.89 9.95
N ALA A 134 15.40 7.60 10.19
CA ALA A 134 16.46 6.61 10.00
C ALA A 134 16.97 6.54 8.55
N ALA A 135 16.10 6.70 7.57
CA ALA A 135 16.49 6.76 6.17
C ALA A 135 17.27 8.04 5.83
N LEU A 136 16.86 9.20 6.39
CA LEU A 136 17.58 10.47 6.25
C LEU A 136 18.97 10.43 6.90
N ASP A 137 19.09 9.79 8.06
CA ASP A 137 20.38 9.58 8.73
C ASP A 137 21.29 8.64 7.92
N TYR A 138 20.71 7.64 7.24
CA TYR A 138 21.44 6.64 6.48
C TYR A 138 21.93 7.18 5.11
N ASP A 139 21.02 7.80 4.34
CA ASP A 139 21.32 8.39 3.04
C ASP A 139 20.31 9.50 2.72
N TYR A 140 20.70 10.72 3.04
CA TYR A 140 19.85 11.90 2.92
C TYR A 140 19.41 12.15 1.47
N GLU A 141 20.34 12.09 0.52
CA GLU A 141 20.10 12.43 -0.88
C GLU A 141 19.16 11.42 -1.53
N LYS A 142 19.44 10.14 -1.38
CA LYS A 142 18.57 9.07 -1.92
C LYS A 142 17.19 9.05 -1.25
N THR A 143 17.08 9.49 0.00
CA THR A 143 15.77 9.65 0.66
C THR A 143 14.96 10.77 0.01
N LEU A 144 15.59 11.88 -0.37
CA LEU A 144 14.92 12.93 -1.15
C LEU A 144 14.52 12.47 -2.55
N GLU A 145 15.39 11.73 -3.24
CA GLU A 145 15.07 11.12 -4.55
C GLU A 145 13.88 10.16 -4.45
N TRP A 146 13.83 9.38 -3.38
CA TRP A 146 12.71 8.49 -3.11
C TRP A 146 11.39 9.25 -2.90
N ALA A 147 11.40 10.40 -2.23
CA ALA A 147 10.21 11.24 -2.12
C ALA A 147 9.68 11.68 -3.50
N VAL A 148 10.58 12.01 -4.45
CA VAL A 148 10.19 12.32 -5.83
C VAL A 148 9.58 11.11 -6.53
N THR A 149 10.20 9.96 -6.40
CA THR A 149 9.71 8.69 -6.96
C THR A 149 8.31 8.36 -6.43
N LEU A 150 8.11 8.39 -5.11
CA LEU A 150 6.80 8.20 -4.48
C LEU A 150 5.74 9.13 -5.05
N ARG A 151 6.09 10.40 -5.28
CA ARG A 151 5.14 11.39 -5.79
C ARG A 151 4.81 11.20 -7.26
N ARG A 152 5.81 10.93 -8.10
CA ARG A 152 5.68 10.94 -9.56
C ARG A 152 5.33 9.59 -10.15
N GLU A 153 5.88 8.53 -9.60
CA GLU A 153 5.70 7.17 -10.11
C GLU A 153 4.58 6.44 -9.35
N TYR A 154 4.60 6.50 -8.02
CA TYR A 154 3.60 5.85 -7.18
C TYR A 154 2.36 6.71 -6.90
N ASN A 155 2.35 7.97 -7.36
CA ASN A 155 1.25 8.94 -7.16
C ASN A 155 0.81 9.08 -5.70
N MET A 156 1.73 8.93 -4.76
CA MET A 156 1.48 9.18 -3.34
C MET A 156 1.45 10.65 -3.04
N ARG A 157 0.58 11.07 -2.13
CA ARG A 157 0.34 12.50 -1.90
C ARG A 157 0.92 13.00 -0.59
N LEU A 158 0.87 12.23 0.48
CA LEU A 158 1.20 12.68 1.82
C LEU A 158 2.60 12.25 2.24
N ASN A 159 2.97 10.99 2.06
CA ASN A 159 4.30 10.51 2.44
C ASN A 159 5.44 11.34 1.85
N PRO A 160 5.42 11.71 0.54
CA PRO A 160 6.45 12.59 -0.01
C PRO A 160 6.53 13.95 0.66
N GLN A 161 5.38 14.54 1.03
CA GLN A 161 5.35 15.83 1.71
C GLN A 161 5.96 15.74 3.12
N VAL A 162 5.66 14.65 3.83
CA VAL A 162 6.22 14.38 5.18
C VAL A 162 7.74 14.21 5.10
N ILE A 163 8.24 13.43 4.14
CA ILE A 163 9.68 13.26 3.92
C ILE A 163 10.37 14.62 3.72
N MET A 164 9.82 15.48 2.86
CA MET A 164 10.42 16.79 2.58
C MET A 164 10.44 17.71 3.81
N VAL A 165 9.39 17.69 4.64
CA VAL A 165 9.36 18.50 5.87
C VAL A 165 10.37 17.98 6.89
N ARG A 166 10.47 16.65 7.07
CA ARG A 166 11.45 16.07 7.99
C ARG A 166 12.88 16.33 7.51
N ALA A 167 13.13 16.16 6.22
CA ALA A 167 14.43 16.49 5.63
C ALA A 167 14.82 17.94 5.81
N ALA A 168 13.88 18.89 5.68
CA ALA A 168 14.13 20.32 5.93
C ALA A 168 14.53 20.62 7.38
N MET A 169 14.17 19.77 8.32
CA MET A 169 14.49 19.87 9.74
C MET A 169 15.67 19.01 10.17
N HIS A 170 16.16 18.16 9.27
CA HIS A 170 17.25 17.22 9.54
C HIS A 170 18.60 17.98 9.74
N PRO A 171 19.47 17.55 10.66
CA PRO A 171 20.78 18.21 10.89
C PRO A 171 21.65 18.28 9.62
N TYR A 172 21.69 17.21 8.82
CA TYR A 172 22.48 17.12 7.59
C TYR A 172 22.03 18.09 6.49
N ARG A 173 20.80 18.64 6.59
CA ARG A 173 20.28 19.62 5.61
C ARG A 173 21.26 20.75 5.32
N THR A 174 21.93 21.30 6.34
CA THR A 174 22.83 22.43 6.16
C THR A 174 24.00 22.04 5.26
N THR A 175 24.65 20.93 5.54
CA THR A 175 25.72 20.39 4.70
C THR A 175 25.24 20.17 3.26
N PHE A 176 24.11 19.51 3.09
CA PHE A 176 23.53 19.27 1.77
C PHE A 176 23.25 20.55 0.98
N THR A 177 22.69 21.58 1.64
CA THR A 177 22.36 22.85 0.98
C THR A 177 23.57 23.72 0.68
N ASP A 178 24.64 23.60 1.46
CA ASP A 178 25.90 24.30 1.22
C ASP A 178 26.66 23.68 0.04
N GLU A 179 26.65 22.35 -0.06
CA GLU A 179 27.24 21.60 -1.16
C GLU A 179 26.43 21.66 -2.47
N ASN A 180 25.10 21.76 -2.34
CA ASN A 180 24.15 21.76 -3.47
C ASN A 180 23.17 22.94 -3.40
N PRO A 181 23.62 24.18 -3.67
CA PRO A 181 22.78 25.38 -3.59
C PRO A 181 21.55 25.28 -4.49
N GLY A 182 20.35 25.45 -3.91
CA GLY A 182 19.09 25.44 -4.63
C GLY A 182 18.50 24.04 -4.90
N GLU A 183 19.26 22.97 -4.72
CA GLU A 183 18.83 21.61 -5.06
C GLU A 183 17.64 21.14 -4.22
N PHE A 184 17.60 21.44 -2.91
CA PHE A 184 16.48 21.12 -2.07
C PHE A 184 15.16 21.71 -2.59
N ALA A 185 15.19 22.99 -2.99
CA ALA A 185 14.00 23.66 -3.55
C ALA A 185 13.58 23.00 -4.87
N ARG A 186 14.54 22.65 -5.72
CA ARG A 186 14.32 21.93 -6.99
C ARG A 186 13.68 20.56 -6.76
N ILE A 187 14.14 19.81 -5.77
CA ILE A 187 13.56 18.51 -5.41
C ILE A 187 12.16 18.70 -4.84
N ASN A 188 11.99 19.65 -3.90
CA ASN A 188 10.68 19.90 -3.30
C ASN A 188 9.64 20.37 -4.33
N SER A 189 10.03 21.12 -5.35
CA SER A 189 9.15 21.49 -6.46
C SER A 189 8.66 20.30 -7.27
N LYS A 190 9.49 19.24 -7.40
CA LYS A 190 9.11 17.98 -8.05
C LYS A 190 8.12 17.16 -7.21
N VAL A 191 8.12 17.37 -5.91
CA VAL A 191 7.21 16.73 -4.95
C VAL A 191 5.89 17.50 -4.85
N MET A 192 5.91 18.83 -4.85
CA MET A 192 4.70 19.66 -4.79
C MET A 192 4.07 19.84 -6.18
N LEU A 193 3.29 18.88 -6.66
CA LEU A 193 2.62 18.95 -7.96
C LEU A 193 1.34 19.77 -7.94
N ARG A 194 0.59 19.76 -6.83
CA ARG A 194 -0.70 20.43 -6.69
C ARG A 194 -0.56 21.75 -5.92
N ALA A 195 -1.54 22.61 -6.09
CA ALA A 195 -1.60 23.92 -5.43
C ALA A 195 -1.81 23.82 -3.91
N ASP A 196 -2.41 22.74 -3.42
CA ASP A 196 -2.69 22.50 -1.99
C ASP A 196 -1.53 21.78 -1.24
N GLU A 197 -0.49 21.36 -1.92
CA GLU A 197 0.61 20.59 -1.29
C GLU A 197 1.57 21.44 -0.43
N PRO A 198 1.81 22.72 -0.70
CA PRO A 198 2.47 23.60 0.29
C PRO A 198 1.69 23.66 1.62
N GLY A 199 0.35 23.71 1.55
CA GLY A 199 -0.53 23.61 2.71
C GLY A 199 -0.41 22.27 3.43
N SER A 200 -0.24 21.18 2.69
CA SER A 200 -0.03 19.84 3.27
C SER A 200 1.29 19.75 4.04
N GLN A 201 2.38 20.32 3.51
CA GLN A 201 3.66 20.39 4.21
C GLN A 201 3.57 21.26 5.46
N LEU A 202 2.92 22.43 5.39
CA LEU A 202 2.70 23.29 6.54
C LEU A 202 1.84 22.59 7.61
N MET A 203 0.79 21.89 7.20
CA MET A 203 -0.08 21.14 8.10
C MET A 203 0.70 20.09 8.88
N TYR A 204 1.53 19.31 8.19
CA TYR A 204 2.36 18.31 8.84
C TYR A 204 3.38 18.96 9.80
N TYR A 205 4.00 20.06 9.40
CA TYR A 205 4.92 20.81 10.27
C TYR A 205 4.23 21.24 11.57
N LEU A 206 3.02 21.81 11.46
CA LEU A 206 2.24 22.25 12.61
C LEU A 206 1.82 21.10 13.52
N TYR A 207 1.45 19.98 12.92
CA TYR A 207 1.18 18.75 13.68
C TYR A 207 2.39 18.33 14.51
N TRP A 208 3.52 18.19 13.84
CA TRP A 208 4.73 17.69 14.48
C TRP A 208 5.30 18.65 15.54
N LYS A 209 5.33 19.96 15.24
CA LYS A 209 5.94 20.95 16.13
C LYS A 209 4.96 21.65 17.06
N GLY A 210 3.66 21.52 16.85
CA GLY A 210 2.64 22.23 17.64
C GLY A 210 2.67 23.76 17.53
N SER A 211 3.47 24.32 16.61
CA SER A 211 3.72 25.76 16.51
C SER A 211 4.17 26.18 15.12
N LYS A 212 3.83 27.42 14.73
CA LYS A 212 4.35 28.09 13.53
C LYS A 212 5.80 28.60 13.71
N LYS A 213 6.36 28.54 14.91
CA LYS A 213 7.72 29.02 15.16
C LYS A 213 8.75 28.02 14.62
N GLY A 214 9.84 28.54 14.06
CA GLY A 214 10.96 27.72 13.62
C GLY A 214 10.79 27.03 12.26
N ILE A 215 9.78 27.41 11.47
CA ILE A 215 9.65 26.88 10.10
C ILE A 215 10.91 27.26 9.31
N PRO A 216 11.65 26.28 8.74
CA PRO A 216 12.85 26.54 7.98
C PRO A 216 12.61 27.49 6.80
N SER A 217 13.53 28.44 6.59
CA SER A 217 13.42 29.37 5.47
C SER A 217 13.45 28.67 4.11
N ILE A 218 14.10 27.51 4.03
CA ILE A 218 14.14 26.70 2.80
C ILE A 218 12.74 26.17 2.42
N LEU A 219 11.92 25.77 3.38
CA LEU A 219 10.52 25.39 3.13
C LEU A 219 9.70 26.59 2.69
N LYS A 220 9.82 27.72 3.42
CA LYS A 220 9.08 28.94 3.08
C LYS A 220 9.38 29.40 1.66
N ARG A 221 10.65 29.38 1.25
CA ARG A 221 11.07 29.71 -0.11
C ARG A 221 10.47 28.76 -1.14
N SER A 222 10.57 27.45 -0.92
CA SER A 222 9.96 26.47 -1.82
C SER A 222 8.45 26.62 -1.94
N TRP A 223 7.77 26.94 -0.84
CA TRP A 223 6.33 27.22 -0.85
C TRP A 223 6.01 28.48 -1.64
N ALA A 224 6.80 29.55 -1.44
CA ALA A 224 6.62 30.80 -2.19
C ALA A 224 6.76 30.57 -3.69
N GLU A 225 7.86 29.93 -4.12
CA GLU A 225 8.11 29.60 -5.53
C GLU A 225 6.95 28.78 -6.14
N LYS A 226 6.43 27.80 -5.38
CA LYS A 226 5.28 27.01 -5.84
C LYS A 226 4.01 27.85 -5.95
N LEU A 227 3.69 28.65 -4.97
CA LEU A 227 2.48 29.48 -4.95
C LEU A 227 2.52 30.57 -6.01
N GLU A 228 3.67 31.19 -6.24
CA GLU A 228 3.87 32.21 -7.28
C GLU A 228 3.72 31.65 -8.71
N SER A 229 3.95 30.35 -8.89
CA SER A 229 3.73 29.66 -10.18
C SER A 229 2.27 29.30 -10.48
N LEU A 230 1.35 29.55 -9.54
CA LEU A 230 -0.06 29.17 -9.71
C LEU A 230 -0.82 30.18 -10.58
N ASN A 231 -1.68 29.65 -11.44
CA ASN A 231 -2.65 30.48 -12.19
C ASN A 231 -3.94 30.70 -11.38
N ALA A 232 -4.80 31.60 -11.85
CA ALA A 232 -6.06 31.96 -11.21
C ALA A 232 -6.97 30.74 -10.95
N TYR A 233 -7.07 29.84 -11.92
CA TYR A 233 -7.86 28.60 -11.80
C TYR A 233 -7.36 27.72 -10.65
N GLN A 234 -6.06 27.51 -10.55
CA GLN A 234 -5.46 26.66 -9.49
C GLN A 234 -5.68 27.30 -8.12
N VAL A 235 -5.50 28.60 -8.00
CA VAL A 235 -5.73 29.32 -6.74
C VAL A 235 -7.19 29.25 -6.34
N HIS A 236 -8.12 29.56 -7.24
CA HIS A 236 -9.56 29.46 -6.98
C HIS A 236 -9.97 28.06 -6.53
N LYS A 237 -9.51 27.04 -7.25
CA LYS A 237 -9.87 25.63 -6.97
C LYS A 237 -9.38 25.13 -5.63
N TYR A 238 -8.20 25.57 -5.18
CA TYR A 238 -7.55 24.99 -3.99
C TYR A 238 -7.49 25.97 -2.81
N LYS A 239 -8.07 27.17 -2.91
CA LYS A 239 -8.00 28.22 -1.87
C LYS A 239 -8.46 27.75 -0.48
N ASN A 240 -9.44 26.83 -0.41
CA ASN A 240 -10.08 26.36 0.82
C ASN A 240 -9.77 24.91 1.17
N THR A 241 -8.74 24.30 0.58
CA THR A 241 -8.39 22.91 0.90
C THR A 241 -7.40 22.82 2.05
N GLY A 242 -7.81 22.15 3.14
CA GLY A 242 -6.95 21.96 4.31
C GLY A 242 -6.54 23.27 4.98
N ILE A 243 -5.22 23.52 5.11
CA ILE A 243 -4.70 24.87 5.35
C ILE A 243 -4.82 25.65 4.05
N GLY A 244 -5.55 26.74 4.09
CA GLY A 244 -5.81 27.57 2.91
C GLY A 244 -4.53 28.16 2.30
N ILE A 245 -4.58 28.42 1.00
CA ILE A 245 -3.46 29.09 0.30
C ILE A 245 -3.09 30.41 0.99
N ILE A 246 -4.07 31.17 1.47
CA ILE A 246 -3.86 32.44 2.21
C ILE A 246 -2.94 32.25 3.42
N ASP A 247 -3.10 31.17 4.18
CA ASP A 247 -2.27 30.92 5.36
C ASP A 247 -0.82 30.64 4.99
N VAL A 248 -0.61 29.90 3.90
CA VAL A 248 0.73 29.60 3.40
C VAL A 248 1.38 30.85 2.82
N VAL A 249 0.64 31.70 2.08
CA VAL A 249 1.12 32.99 1.55
C VAL A 249 1.61 33.88 2.68
N ARG A 250 0.82 34.00 3.78
CA ARG A 250 1.21 34.82 4.95
C ARG A 250 2.51 34.36 5.62
N ILE A 251 2.80 33.06 5.57
CA ILE A 251 4.00 32.47 6.19
C ILE A 251 5.20 32.47 5.25
N SER A 252 4.98 32.24 3.96
CA SER A 252 6.04 32.15 2.95
C SER A 252 6.39 33.49 2.33
N HIS A 253 5.50 34.49 2.47
CA HIS A 253 5.57 35.78 1.81
C HIS A 253 5.58 35.69 0.28
N ALA A 254 4.92 34.68 -0.26
CA ALA A 254 4.73 34.53 -1.70
C ALA A 254 3.96 35.72 -2.28
N ASN A 255 4.40 36.19 -3.44
CA ASN A 255 3.84 37.40 -4.07
C ASN A 255 3.65 37.18 -5.57
N SER A 256 2.41 37.32 -6.06
CA SER A 256 2.08 37.39 -7.47
C SER A 256 0.75 38.14 -7.65
N PRO A 257 0.43 38.65 -8.84
CA PRO A 257 -0.85 39.34 -9.06
C PRO A 257 -2.08 38.55 -8.67
N VAL A 258 -2.04 37.21 -8.89
CA VAL A 258 -3.14 36.30 -8.55
C VAL A 258 -3.25 36.14 -7.02
N LEU A 259 -2.11 36.03 -6.33
CA LEU A 259 -2.10 35.92 -4.86
C LEU A 259 -2.51 37.25 -4.20
N ASP A 260 -2.14 38.37 -4.76
CA ASP A 260 -2.56 39.69 -4.27
C ASP A 260 -4.07 39.88 -4.39
N GLU A 261 -4.68 39.44 -5.51
CA GLU A 261 -6.12 39.42 -5.66
C GLU A 261 -6.78 38.53 -4.59
N LEU A 262 -6.27 37.30 -4.37
CA LEU A 262 -6.76 36.39 -3.34
C LEU A 262 -6.65 37.01 -1.94
N MET A 263 -5.52 37.64 -1.63
CA MET A 263 -5.29 38.24 -0.30
C MET A 263 -6.21 39.41 -0.03
N ARG A 264 -6.56 40.16 -1.06
CA ARG A 264 -7.40 41.37 -0.97
C ARG A 264 -8.89 41.06 -0.94
N THR A 265 -9.33 40.06 -1.73
CA THR A 265 -10.76 39.80 -1.97
C THR A 265 -11.27 38.51 -1.31
N GLY A 266 -10.35 37.63 -0.90
CA GLY A 266 -10.65 36.27 -0.43
C GLY A 266 -10.96 35.27 -1.56
N ASP A 267 -10.95 35.72 -2.81
CA ASP A 267 -11.18 34.90 -4.00
C ASP A 267 -10.36 35.44 -5.19
N VAL A 268 -10.37 34.67 -6.27
CA VAL A 268 -9.73 35.04 -7.54
C VAL A 268 -10.76 34.90 -8.65
N LYS A 269 -10.85 35.90 -9.51
CA LYS A 269 -11.70 35.83 -10.68
C LYS A 269 -11.14 34.84 -11.69
N VAL A 270 -11.94 33.87 -12.06
CA VAL A 270 -11.63 32.88 -13.08
C VAL A 270 -12.50 33.19 -14.29
N SER A 271 -11.92 33.23 -15.48
CA SER A 271 -12.69 33.40 -16.72
C SER A 271 -13.65 32.22 -16.91
N GLY A 272 -14.71 32.42 -17.72
CA GLY A 272 -15.69 31.36 -17.95
C GLY A 272 -15.11 30.07 -18.49
N GLU A 273 -14.04 30.16 -19.29
CA GLU A 273 -13.30 28.99 -19.80
C GLU A 273 -12.45 28.28 -18.74
N GLU A 274 -12.12 28.96 -17.63
CA GLU A 274 -11.35 28.43 -16.51
C GLU A 274 -12.24 28.05 -15.31
N SER A 275 -13.56 28.13 -15.44
CA SER A 275 -14.50 27.76 -14.37
C SER A 275 -14.36 26.29 -13.99
N THR A 276 -14.56 25.99 -12.71
CA THR A 276 -14.59 24.60 -12.23
C THR A 276 -16.00 24.04 -12.32
N TRP A 277 -16.13 22.74 -12.45
CA TRP A 277 -17.44 22.08 -12.39
C TRP A 277 -18.14 22.36 -11.04
N GLU A 278 -17.37 22.46 -9.94
CA GLU A 278 -17.89 22.80 -8.62
C GLU A 278 -18.53 24.20 -8.62
N THR A 279 -17.83 25.17 -9.20
CA THR A 279 -18.33 26.55 -9.31
C THR A 279 -19.58 26.62 -10.17
N MET A 280 -19.56 26.00 -11.34
CA MET A 280 -20.73 25.96 -12.22
C MET A 280 -21.94 25.31 -11.53
N ARG A 281 -21.71 24.20 -10.80
CA ARG A 281 -22.77 23.54 -10.06
C ARG A 281 -23.34 24.41 -8.94
N SER A 282 -22.48 25.10 -8.19
CA SER A 282 -22.89 26.00 -7.10
C SER A 282 -23.64 27.24 -7.60
N THR A 283 -23.42 27.66 -8.84
CA THR A 283 -24.13 28.78 -9.48
C THR A 283 -25.40 28.36 -10.24
N GLY A 284 -25.76 27.06 -10.17
CA GLY A 284 -27.05 26.55 -10.67
C GLY A 284 -27.00 25.87 -12.03
N SER A 285 -25.81 25.70 -12.65
CA SER A 285 -25.67 24.95 -13.90
C SER A 285 -26.08 23.49 -13.73
N ASN A 286 -26.78 22.94 -14.70
CA ASN A 286 -27.11 21.53 -14.75
C ASN A 286 -25.90 20.69 -15.22
N TRP A 287 -25.98 19.37 -15.09
CA TRP A 287 -24.86 18.49 -15.44
C TRP A 287 -24.53 18.48 -16.93
N ARG A 288 -25.51 18.69 -17.78
CA ARG A 288 -25.31 18.79 -19.24
C ARG A 288 -24.49 20.01 -19.60
N GLU A 289 -24.85 21.18 -19.05
CA GLU A 289 -24.11 22.43 -19.25
C GLU A 289 -22.67 22.33 -18.76
N ILE A 290 -22.47 21.71 -17.58
CA ILE A 290 -21.15 21.50 -17.00
C ILE A 290 -20.29 20.55 -17.85
N TYR A 291 -20.93 19.50 -18.39
CA TYR A 291 -20.24 18.55 -19.26
C TYR A 291 -19.83 19.21 -20.59
N ASP A 292 -20.77 19.92 -21.24
CA ASP A 292 -20.57 20.59 -22.52
C ASP A 292 -19.52 21.71 -22.42
N ALA A 293 -19.36 22.32 -21.24
CA ALA A 293 -18.29 23.28 -20.94
C ALA A 293 -16.89 22.65 -20.89
N GLY A 294 -16.74 21.32 -20.91
CA GLY A 294 -15.45 20.61 -20.92
C GLY A 294 -14.63 20.71 -19.64
N VAL A 295 -15.23 21.19 -18.55
CA VAL A 295 -14.53 21.39 -17.26
C VAL A 295 -14.43 20.12 -16.41
N MET A 296 -15.06 19.03 -16.83
CA MET A 296 -15.04 17.74 -16.14
C MET A 296 -13.97 16.83 -16.72
N ARG A 297 -12.81 16.80 -16.08
CA ARG A 297 -11.80 15.78 -16.40
C ARG A 297 -12.20 14.42 -15.84
N HIS A 298 -11.52 13.36 -16.27
CA HIS A 298 -11.85 11.96 -15.98
C HIS A 298 -12.26 11.68 -14.54
N MET A 299 -11.47 12.12 -13.56
CA MET A 299 -11.80 11.92 -12.13
C MET A 299 -13.03 12.71 -11.67
N ALA A 300 -13.23 13.90 -12.21
CA ALA A 300 -14.45 14.68 -11.93
C ALA A 300 -15.67 13.99 -12.52
N LEU A 301 -15.55 13.47 -13.74
CA LEU A 301 -16.60 12.71 -14.39
C LEU A 301 -16.98 11.46 -13.59
N LEU A 302 -15.99 10.60 -13.26
CA LEU A 302 -16.18 9.39 -12.46
C LEU A 302 -16.87 9.68 -11.11
N ARG A 303 -16.46 10.75 -10.44
CA ARG A 303 -16.98 11.13 -9.13
C ARG A 303 -18.43 11.61 -9.15
N ASN A 304 -18.87 12.19 -10.26
CA ASN A 304 -20.18 12.82 -10.39
C ASN A 304 -21.19 12.00 -11.19
N LEU A 305 -20.85 10.77 -11.60
CA LEU A 305 -21.74 9.89 -12.38
C LEU A 305 -23.13 9.76 -11.76
N ARG A 306 -23.22 9.59 -10.43
CA ARG A 306 -24.53 9.51 -9.77
C ARG A 306 -25.38 10.74 -10.02
N GLY A 307 -24.82 11.94 -9.84
CA GLY A 307 -25.55 13.19 -10.10
C GLY A 307 -25.99 13.32 -11.55
N ILE A 308 -25.08 13.01 -12.49
CA ILE A 308 -25.35 13.08 -13.92
C ILE A 308 -26.51 12.14 -14.29
N PHE A 309 -26.44 10.89 -13.87
CA PHE A 309 -27.40 9.85 -14.25
C PHE A 309 -28.69 9.85 -13.42
N THR A 310 -28.79 10.65 -12.37
CA THR A 310 -30.07 10.89 -11.66
C THR A 310 -30.82 12.10 -12.18
N GLU A 311 -30.14 13.04 -12.82
CA GLU A 311 -30.76 14.29 -13.33
C GLU A 311 -31.04 14.26 -14.83
N THR A 312 -30.65 13.20 -15.55
CA THR A 312 -30.89 13.12 -17.00
C THR A 312 -31.58 11.81 -17.38
N GLU A 313 -32.50 11.91 -18.34
CA GLU A 313 -33.15 10.78 -19.03
C GLU A 313 -32.67 10.64 -20.48
N ASP A 314 -31.81 11.55 -20.94
CA ASP A 314 -31.28 11.57 -22.31
C ASP A 314 -30.30 10.41 -22.54
N ALA A 315 -30.75 9.39 -23.26
CA ALA A 315 -29.98 8.18 -23.55
C ALA A 315 -28.72 8.44 -24.38
N GLU A 316 -28.76 9.42 -25.31
CA GLU A 316 -27.61 9.76 -26.14
C GLU A 316 -26.53 10.47 -25.32
N PHE A 317 -26.95 11.36 -24.43
CA PHE A 317 -26.06 12.00 -23.49
C PHE A 317 -25.44 10.99 -22.53
N CYS A 318 -26.23 10.09 -21.96
CA CYS A 318 -25.73 9.03 -21.10
C CYS A 318 -24.69 8.15 -21.81
N LYS A 319 -24.94 7.79 -23.06
CA LYS A 319 -23.98 7.06 -23.89
C LYS A 319 -22.69 7.86 -24.12
N THR A 320 -22.81 9.14 -24.45
CA THR A 320 -21.65 10.02 -24.66
C THR A 320 -20.79 10.08 -23.39
N VAL A 321 -21.39 10.25 -22.21
CA VAL A 321 -20.70 10.28 -20.92
C VAL A 321 -19.99 8.97 -20.63
N THR A 322 -20.63 7.82 -20.89
CA THR A 322 -20.00 6.51 -20.66
C THR A 322 -18.86 6.22 -21.62
N ASP A 323 -18.99 6.64 -22.89
CA ASP A 323 -17.93 6.50 -23.90
C ASP A 323 -16.72 7.37 -23.57
N ASP A 324 -16.94 8.60 -23.07
CA ASP A 324 -15.87 9.49 -22.60
C ASP A 324 -15.20 8.95 -21.33
N LEU A 325 -15.99 8.39 -20.43
CA LEU A 325 -15.45 7.74 -19.24
C LEU A 325 -14.48 6.62 -19.63
N LYS A 326 -14.87 5.73 -20.54
CA LYS A 326 -14.02 4.63 -21.03
C LYS A 326 -12.75 5.15 -21.72
N ARG A 327 -12.87 6.14 -22.60
CA ARG A 327 -11.71 6.76 -23.28
C ARG A 327 -10.73 7.40 -22.31
N GLY A 328 -11.22 7.96 -21.21
CA GLY A 328 -10.42 8.65 -20.21
C GLY A 328 -9.63 7.75 -19.25
N VAL A 329 -9.91 6.45 -19.20
CA VAL A 329 -9.33 5.53 -18.20
C VAL A 329 -7.81 5.49 -18.27
N LYS A 330 -7.21 5.28 -19.45
CA LYS A 330 -5.75 5.19 -19.63
C LYS A 330 -5.05 6.47 -19.20
N GLY A 331 -5.56 7.62 -19.64
CA GLY A 331 -4.99 8.93 -19.27
C GLY A 331 -5.26 9.32 -17.82
N GLY A 332 -6.36 8.85 -17.26
CA GLY A 332 -6.78 9.10 -15.88
C GLY A 332 -5.92 8.36 -14.85
N ARG A 333 -5.22 7.29 -15.25
CA ARG A 333 -4.33 6.46 -14.42
C ARG A 333 -4.94 6.08 -13.07
N GLN A 334 -6.25 5.82 -13.05
CA GLN A 334 -6.91 5.33 -11.85
C GLN A 334 -6.77 3.81 -11.78
N PHE A 335 -6.70 3.30 -10.55
CA PHE A 335 -6.64 1.86 -10.31
C PHE A 335 -8.01 1.22 -10.50
N PRO A 336 -8.08 -0.07 -10.85
CA PRO A 336 -9.35 -0.78 -11.11
C PRO A 336 -10.38 -0.63 -10.00
N PHE A 337 -9.95 -0.64 -8.74
CA PHE A 337 -10.83 -0.48 -7.57
C PHE A 337 -11.61 0.83 -7.51
N ARG A 338 -11.16 1.89 -8.18
CA ARG A 338 -11.93 3.14 -8.25
C ARG A 338 -13.21 2.97 -9.03
N TYR A 339 -13.15 2.20 -10.10
CA TYR A 339 -14.31 1.89 -10.93
C TYR A 339 -15.23 0.89 -10.23
N TYR A 340 -14.65 -0.12 -9.57
CA TYR A 340 -15.40 -1.02 -8.71
C TYR A 340 -16.18 -0.28 -7.62
N SER A 341 -15.52 0.58 -6.85
CA SER A 341 -16.18 1.38 -5.80
C SER A 341 -17.27 2.30 -6.35
N ALA A 342 -17.06 2.90 -7.53
CA ALA A 342 -18.08 3.72 -8.19
C ALA A 342 -19.27 2.87 -8.62
N ARG A 343 -19.03 1.67 -9.17
CA ARG A 343 -20.05 0.73 -9.57
C ARG A 343 -20.91 0.28 -8.39
N GLU A 344 -20.28 -0.12 -7.29
CA GLU A 344 -21.01 -0.55 -6.08
C GLU A 344 -21.82 0.61 -5.46
N ALA A 345 -21.30 1.84 -5.49
CA ALA A 345 -22.03 3.02 -5.03
C ALA A 345 -23.24 3.39 -5.93
N LEU A 346 -23.21 2.98 -7.19
CA LEU A 346 -24.27 3.22 -8.17
C LEU A 346 -25.28 2.08 -8.26
N ALA A 347 -24.88 0.87 -7.90
CA ALA A 347 -25.77 -0.27 -7.83
C ALA A 347 -26.92 0.02 -6.85
N GLY A 348 -28.16 -0.01 -7.36
CA GLY A 348 -29.36 0.32 -6.56
C GLY A 348 -29.60 1.81 -6.29
N SER A 349 -28.87 2.73 -6.95
CA SER A 349 -29.02 4.18 -6.76
C SER A 349 -30.27 4.78 -7.44
N GLY A 350 -30.96 4.01 -8.28
CA GLY A 350 -32.06 4.52 -9.11
C GLY A 350 -31.62 5.43 -10.27
N ALA A 351 -30.33 5.36 -10.64
CA ALA A 351 -29.79 6.11 -11.78
C ALA A 351 -30.46 5.71 -13.09
N SER A 352 -30.78 6.69 -13.94
CA SER A 352 -31.26 6.46 -15.30
C SER A 352 -30.22 5.67 -16.10
N HIS A 353 -30.65 4.77 -16.97
CA HIS A 353 -29.74 3.91 -17.74
C HIS A 353 -28.73 3.14 -16.87
N GLY A 354 -29.13 2.78 -15.64
CA GLY A 354 -28.28 2.10 -14.64
C GLY A 354 -27.51 0.89 -15.18
N PRO A 355 -28.14 -0.09 -15.88
CA PRO A 355 -27.40 -1.23 -16.43
C PRO A 355 -26.26 -0.82 -17.36
N GLN A 356 -26.49 0.11 -18.30
CA GLN A 356 -25.46 0.59 -19.24
C GLN A 356 -24.29 1.28 -18.51
N LEU A 357 -24.60 2.05 -17.46
CA LEU A 357 -23.57 2.69 -16.63
C LEU A 357 -22.75 1.67 -15.86
N LEU A 358 -23.37 0.65 -15.30
CA LEU A 358 -22.68 -0.42 -14.57
C LEU A 358 -21.77 -1.22 -15.51
N ASP A 359 -22.24 -1.54 -16.72
CA ASP A 359 -21.45 -2.21 -17.76
C ASP A 359 -20.24 -1.34 -18.17
N ALA A 360 -20.46 -0.04 -18.37
CA ALA A 360 -19.37 0.89 -18.71
C ALA A 360 -18.31 0.98 -17.60
N LEU A 361 -18.70 0.89 -16.33
CA LEU A 361 -17.76 0.86 -15.21
C LEU A 361 -16.98 -0.46 -15.13
N GLU A 362 -17.60 -1.59 -15.49
CA GLU A 362 -16.92 -2.87 -15.65
C GLU A 362 -15.88 -2.81 -16.78
N ASP A 363 -16.23 -2.25 -17.95
CA ASP A 363 -15.28 -1.99 -19.04
C ASP A 363 -14.12 -1.09 -18.58
N CYS A 364 -14.43 -0.02 -17.83
CA CYS A 364 -13.41 0.87 -17.28
C CYS A 364 -12.45 0.15 -16.34
N MET A 365 -12.95 -0.81 -15.56
CA MET A 365 -12.13 -1.60 -14.67
C MET A 365 -11.17 -2.49 -15.46
N ASP A 366 -11.63 -3.14 -16.51
CA ASP A 366 -10.79 -3.96 -17.39
C ASP A 366 -9.70 -3.12 -18.08
N ILE A 367 -10.06 -1.95 -18.62
CA ILE A 367 -9.10 -1.02 -19.23
C ILE A 367 -8.08 -0.53 -18.17
N ALA A 368 -8.53 -0.28 -16.94
CA ALA A 368 -7.65 0.19 -15.87
C ALA A 368 -6.59 -0.84 -15.45
N CYS A 369 -6.84 -2.13 -15.64
CA CYS A 369 -5.84 -3.17 -15.41
C CYS A 369 -4.62 -2.99 -16.31
N GLU A 370 -4.76 -2.39 -17.50
CA GLU A 370 -3.63 -2.07 -18.39
C GLU A 370 -2.71 -0.97 -17.81
N ASN A 371 -3.14 -0.23 -16.79
CA ASN A 371 -2.31 0.75 -16.08
C ASN A 371 -1.42 0.12 -14.99
N LEU A 372 -1.62 -1.16 -14.70
CA LEU A 372 -0.82 -1.89 -13.73
C LEU A 372 0.41 -2.53 -14.41
N PRO A 373 1.50 -2.72 -13.69
CA PRO A 373 2.66 -3.40 -14.23
C PRO A 373 2.36 -4.87 -14.54
N GLN A 374 3.01 -5.38 -15.56
CA GLN A 374 2.97 -6.80 -15.92
C GLN A 374 4.00 -7.56 -15.07
N LEU A 375 3.54 -8.49 -14.25
CA LEU A 375 4.39 -9.38 -13.48
C LEU A 375 4.92 -10.51 -14.39
N ARG A 376 6.23 -10.72 -14.36
CA ARG A 376 6.88 -11.76 -15.15
C ARG A 376 6.70 -13.13 -14.52
N GLY A 377 6.54 -14.14 -15.37
CA GLY A 377 6.50 -15.54 -14.99
C GLY A 377 5.12 -16.03 -14.53
N LYS A 378 5.11 -17.21 -13.93
CA LYS A 378 3.93 -17.91 -13.47
C LYS A 378 3.55 -17.44 -12.06
N THR A 379 2.32 -16.95 -11.90
CA THR A 379 1.83 -16.34 -10.67
C THR A 379 0.62 -17.09 -10.12
N MET A 380 0.69 -17.49 -8.85
CA MET A 380 -0.45 -17.95 -8.06
C MET A 380 -0.94 -16.85 -7.14
N CYS A 381 -2.22 -16.56 -7.19
CA CYS A 381 -2.90 -15.67 -6.25
C CYS A 381 -3.84 -16.51 -5.39
N LEU A 382 -3.42 -16.84 -4.18
CA LEU A 382 -4.24 -17.54 -3.20
C LEU A 382 -5.24 -16.54 -2.62
N SER A 383 -6.52 -16.83 -2.77
CA SER A 383 -7.64 -15.98 -2.37
C SER A 383 -8.42 -16.62 -1.24
N ASP A 384 -8.46 -15.93 -0.10
CA ASP A 384 -9.13 -16.43 1.10
C ASP A 384 -10.65 -16.37 0.95
N ASN A 385 -11.28 -17.53 1.04
CA ASN A 385 -12.73 -17.69 1.05
C ASN A 385 -13.21 -18.43 2.30
N SER A 386 -12.44 -18.33 3.38
CA SER A 386 -12.82 -18.87 4.69
C SER A 386 -14.05 -18.17 5.27
N GLY A 387 -14.58 -18.76 6.33
CA GLY A 387 -15.74 -18.19 7.02
C GLY A 387 -15.51 -16.82 7.61
N SER A 388 -14.30 -16.54 8.12
CA SER A 388 -13.92 -15.22 8.63
C SER A 388 -13.86 -14.17 7.52
N ALA A 389 -13.27 -14.50 6.37
CA ALA A 389 -13.19 -13.60 5.22
C ALA A 389 -14.59 -13.24 4.66
N TRP A 390 -15.55 -14.16 4.71
CA TRP A 390 -16.94 -13.90 4.33
C TRP A 390 -17.73 -13.16 5.40
N GLY A 391 -17.31 -13.19 6.66
CA GLY A 391 -17.92 -12.48 7.79
C GLY A 391 -17.34 -11.10 8.07
N ALA A 392 -16.18 -10.77 7.52
CA ALA A 392 -15.48 -9.52 7.78
C ALA A 392 -15.76 -8.46 6.71
N PHE A 393 -15.83 -7.20 7.13
CA PHE A 393 -15.97 -6.04 6.27
C PHE A 393 -14.69 -5.21 6.28
N THR A 394 -14.38 -4.56 5.16
CA THR A 394 -13.16 -3.75 5.01
C THR A 394 -13.14 -2.48 5.82
N SER A 395 -14.31 -1.97 6.20
CA SER A 395 -14.47 -0.82 7.09
C SER A 395 -15.88 -0.80 7.67
N GLU A 396 -16.05 -0.11 8.79
CA GLU A 396 -17.37 0.15 9.38
C GLU A 396 -18.36 0.90 8.45
N TYR A 397 -17.86 1.54 7.41
CA TYR A 397 -18.64 2.26 6.38
C TYR A 397 -18.78 1.47 5.08
N GLY A 398 -18.04 0.38 4.91
CA GLY A 398 -18.04 -0.45 3.70
C GLY A 398 -19.01 -1.61 3.82
N ARG A 399 -19.59 -2.01 2.69
CA ARG A 399 -20.43 -3.22 2.58
C ARG A 399 -19.71 -4.36 1.87
N THR A 400 -18.51 -4.10 1.35
CA THR A 400 -17.74 -5.08 0.59
C THR A 400 -17.06 -6.04 1.57
N VAL A 401 -17.32 -7.31 1.37
CA VAL A 401 -16.79 -8.39 2.21
C VAL A 401 -15.32 -8.66 1.84
N VAL A 402 -14.51 -9.04 2.80
CA VAL A 402 -13.07 -9.31 2.60
C VAL A 402 -12.85 -10.35 1.52
N ALA A 403 -13.56 -11.47 1.51
CA ALA A 403 -13.45 -12.50 0.48
C ALA A 403 -13.73 -11.97 -0.95
N GLU A 404 -14.68 -11.06 -1.12
CA GLU A 404 -14.94 -10.45 -2.44
C GLU A 404 -13.76 -9.58 -2.90
N ILE A 405 -13.11 -8.90 -1.98
CA ILE A 405 -11.91 -8.11 -2.26
C ILE A 405 -10.74 -9.03 -2.60
N ASP A 406 -10.55 -10.10 -1.85
CA ASP A 406 -9.50 -11.09 -2.07
C ASP A 406 -9.66 -11.72 -3.46
N ASN A 407 -10.88 -12.12 -3.83
CA ASN A 407 -11.18 -12.67 -5.15
C ASN A 407 -10.91 -11.64 -6.26
N LEU A 408 -11.37 -10.40 -6.09
CA LEU A 408 -11.16 -9.33 -7.09
C LEU A 408 -9.68 -8.96 -7.23
N SER A 409 -8.97 -8.81 -6.12
CA SER A 409 -7.53 -8.50 -6.11
C SER A 409 -6.71 -9.62 -6.74
N SER A 410 -7.07 -10.86 -6.44
CA SER A 410 -6.43 -12.05 -7.00
C SER A 410 -6.61 -12.14 -8.52
N VAL A 411 -7.83 -11.89 -9.03
CA VAL A 411 -8.11 -11.87 -10.47
C VAL A 411 -7.34 -10.75 -11.16
N ILE A 412 -7.33 -9.54 -10.60
CA ILE A 412 -6.59 -8.39 -11.16
C ILE A 412 -5.09 -8.73 -11.24
N THR A 413 -4.50 -9.25 -10.18
CA THR A 413 -3.06 -9.59 -10.13
C THR A 413 -2.71 -10.73 -11.07
N ALA A 414 -3.51 -11.79 -11.09
CA ALA A 414 -3.32 -12.93 -11.98
C ALA A 414 -3.42 -12.52 -13.45
N ARG A 415 -4.38 -11.66 -13.82
CA ARG A 415 -4.51 -11.12 -15.19
C ARG A 415 -3.29 -10.32 -15.62
N ASN A 416 -2.69 -9.59 -14.70
CA ASN A 416 -1.48 -8.79 -14.94
C ASN A 416 -0.17 -9.59 -14.74
N SER A 417 -0.22 -10.91 -14.80
CA SER A 417 0.94 -11.81 -14.79
C SER A 417 1.08 -12.48 -16.16
N ASP A 418 2.28 -12.96 -16.53
CA ASP A 418 2.45 -13.66 -17.81
C ASP A 418 1.54 -14.88 -17.89
N GLU A 419 1.52 -15.68 -16.82
CA GLU A 419 0.66 -16.82 -16.63
C GLU A 419 0.04 -16.76 -15.23
N GLY A 420 -1.23 -16.41 -15.13
CA GLY A 420 -1.89 -16.12 -13.84
C GLY A 420 -2.94 -17.14 -13.45
N TYR A 421 -2.96 -17.45 -12.16
CA TYR A 421 -3.91 -18.37 -11.55
C TYR A 421 -4.48 -17.79 -10.26
N VAL A 422 -5.73 -18.10 -9.96
CA VAL A 422 -6.36 -17.83 -8.67
C VAL A 422 -6.64 -19.16 -7.97
N GLY A 423 -6.11 -19.30 -6.78
CA GLY A 423 -6.40 -20.40 -5.88
C GLY A 423 -7.42 -19.99 -4.81
N LYS A 424 -8.70 -20.23 -5.06
CA LYS A 424 -9.76 -20.05 -4.05
C LYS A 424 -9.59 -21.08 -2.96
N PHE A 425 -9.44 -20.64 -1.71
CA PHE A 425 -9.15 -21.55 -0.62
C PHE A 425 -10.00 -21.34 0.64
N GLY A 426 -10.14 -22.42 1.38
CA GLY A 426 -10.70 -22.60 2.70
C GLY A 426 -10.16 -23.94 3.22
N ASN A 427 -11.00 -24.90 3.59
CA ASN A 427 -10.59 -26.29 3.88
C ASN A 427 -10.04 -27.02 2.65
N LYS A 428 -10.38 -26.54 1.45
CA LYS A 428 -9.96 -27.06 0.16
C LYS A 428 -9.35 -25.94 -0.66
N LEU A 429 -8.74 -26.32 -1.78
CA LEU A 429 -8.20 -25.42 -2.78
C LEU A 429 -8.81 -25.74 -4.14
N ILE A 430 -9.35 -24.72 -4.82
CA ILE A 430 -9.81 -24.80 -6.20
C ILE A 430 -9.00 -23.77 -7.00
N VAL A 431 -8.34 -24.23 -8.07
CA VAL A 431 -7.47 -23.39 -8.89
C VAL A 431 -8.15 -23.03 -10.20
N TYR A 432 -8.19 -21.73 -10.49
CA TYR A 432 -8.76 -21.15 -11.71
C TYR A 432 -7.65 -20.53 -12.54
N PRO A 433 -7.40 -20.96 -13.79
CA PRO A 433 -6.55 -20.23 -14.70
C PRO A 433 -7.23 -18.93 -15.14
N ILE A 434 -6.51 -17.80 -15.08
CA ILE A 434 -7.06 -16.49 -15.42
C ILE A 434 -6.58 -16.05 -16.80
N GLY A 435 -7.53 -15.85 -17.71
CA GLY A 435 -7.26 -15.39 -19.07
C GLY A 435 -6.91 -13.91 -19.15
N LYS A 436 -6.26 -13.53 -20.25
CA LYS A 436 -5.97 -12.10 -20.55
C LYS A 436 -7.20 -11.35 -21.07
N ARG A 437 -8.26 -12.06 -21.44
CA ARG A 437 -9.51 -11.50 -21.98
C ARG A 437 -10.67 -11.95 -21.09
N GLY A 438 -11.70 -11.13 -21.03
CA GLY A 438 -12.87 -11.35 -20.18
C GLY A 438 -13.03 -10.22 -19.16
N GLY A 439 -14.18 -10.15 -18.50
CA GLY A 439 -14.43 -9.16 -17.46
C GLY A 439 -13.80 -9.55 -16.12
N VAL A 440 -12.93 -8.71 -15.58
CA VAL A 440 -12.31 -8.92 -14.26
C VAL A 440 -13.36 -9.17 -13.19
N LEU A 441 -14.38 -8.33 -13.17
CA LEU A 441 -15.45 -8.45 -12.17
C LEU A 441 -16.31 -9.70 -12.38
N LYS A 442 -16.52 -10.10 -13.63
CA LYS A 442 -17.24 -11.34 -13.95
C LYS A 442 -16.49 -12.56 -13.39
N GLU A 443 -15.20 -12.66 -13.69
CA GLU A 443 -14.35 -13.75 -13.18
C GLU A 443 -14.30 -13.76 -11.64
N ALA A 444 -14.16 -12.58 -11.01
CA ALA A 444 -14.16 -12.48 -9.56
C ALA A 444 -15.50 -12.91 -8.92
N ARG A 445 -16.63 -12.61 -9.59
CA ARG A 445 -17.96 -13.05 -9.15
C ARG A 445 -18.18 -14.53 -9.34
N GLU A 446 -17.68 -15.11 -10.42
CA GLU A 446 -17.73 -16.56 -10.63
C GLU A 446 -16.98 -17.30 -9.53
N ILE A 447 -15.81 -16.81 -9.14
CA ILE A 447 -15.04 -17.34 -8.00
C ILE A 447 -15.81 -17.17 -6.69
N SER A 448 -16.52 -16.06 -6.51
CA SER A 448 -17.28 -15.74 -5.30
C SER A 448 -18.64 -16.46 -5.21
N ALA A 449 -19.15 -17.07 -6.28
CA ALA A 449 -20.55 -17.49 -6.43
C ALA A 449 -21.03 -18.43 -5.30
N ASP A 450 -20.23 -19.40 -4.93
CA ASP A 450 -20.56 -20.39 -3.91
C ASP A 450 -20.08 -20.00 -2.50
N ARG A 451 -19.58 -18.78 -2.35
CA ARG A 451 -18.96 -18.29 -1.10
C ARG A 451 -17.93 -19.29 -0.57
N CYS A 452 -18.10 -19.79 0.66
CA CYS A 452 -17.24 -20.80 1.26
C CYS A 452 -17.81 -22.24 1.16
N ILE A 453 -18.94 -22.45 0.51
CA ILE A 453 -19.62 -23.77 0.49
C ILE A 453 -18.77 -24.81 -0.22
N ASP A 454 -18.14 -24.46 -1.31
CA ASP A 454 -17.30 -25.33 -2.13
C ASP A 454 -15.92 -25.62 -1.53
N VAL A 455 -15.34 -24.64 -0.81
CA VAL A 455 -13.98 -24.75 -0.24
C VAL A 455 -13.96 -24.96 1.27
N GLY A 456 -15.07 -24.73 1.99
CA GLY A 456 -15.13 -24.80 3.46
C GLY A 456 -14.68 -23.53 4.15
N GLY A 457 -14.82 -23.48 5.48
CA GLY A 457 -14.68 -22.26 6.28
C GLY A 457 -13.32 -22.01 6.92
N ASP A 458 -12.37 -22.93 6.83
CA ASP A 458 -11.07 -22.80 7.49
C ASP A 458 -10.00 -22.22 6.56
N THR A 459 -9.08 -21.44 7.08
CA THR A 459 -8.08 -20.72 6.28
C THR A 459 -6.82 -21.56 6.03
N GLU A 460 -6.37 -22.27 7.04
CA GLU A 460 -5.03 -22.89 7.09
C GLU A 460 -4.85 -23.99 6.07
N ASN A 461 -5.87 -24.80 5.86
CA ASN A 461 -5.78 -25.98 5.01
C ASN A 461 -5.51 -25.63 3.54
N GLY A 462 -6.13 -24.58 3.03
CA GLY A 462 -5.95 -24.20 1.62
C GLY A 462 -4.52 -23.76 1.30
N ILE A 463 -3.89 -22.98 2.18
CA ILE A 463 -2.49 -22.60 2.04
C ILE A 463 -1.58 -23.83 2.13
N TRP A 464 -1.87 -24.71 3.09
CA TRP A 464 -1.16 -25.98 3.25
C TRP A 464 -1.26 -26.87 2.01
N ILE A 465 -2.46 -27.06 1.47
CA ILE A 465 -2.71 -27.87 0.29
C ILE A 465 -1.91 -27.36 -0.90
N PHE A 466 -1.91 -26.04 -1.12
CA PHE A 466 -1.14 -25.43 -2.20
C PHE A 466 0.35 -25.75 -2.11
N PHE A 467 0.98 -25.45 -0.97
CA PHE A 467 2.42 -25.68 -0.82
C PHE A 467 2.78 -27.17 -0.84
N ARG A 468 1.97 -28.01 -0.18
CA ARG A 468 2.13 -29.48 -0.23
C ARG A 468 2.17 -30.00 -1.66
N ASP A 469 1.17 -29.64 -2.45
CA ASP A 469 1.01 -30.13 -3.81
C ASP A 469 2.09 -29.54 -4.73
N ALA A 470 2.39 -28.27 -4.62
CA ALA A 470 3.45 -27.63 -5.37
C ALA A 470 4.84 -28.23 -5.06
N ILE A 471 5.12 -28.56 -3.81
CA ILE A 471 6.37 -29.23 -3.40
C ILE A 471 6.41 -30.67 -3.91
N LYS A 472 5.31 -31.42 -3.76
CA LYS A 472 5.21 -32.83 -4.16
C LYS A 472 5.34 -33.00 -5.67
N ASN A 473 4.67 -32.14 -6.44
CA ASN A 473 4.64 -32.18 -7.90
C ASN A 473 5.79 -31.42 -8.54
N LYS A 474 6.65 -30.74 -7.77
CA LYS A 474 7.71 -29.85 -8.27
C LYS A 474 7.19 -28.73 -9.17
N GLU A 475 6.02 -28.22 -8.86
CA GLU A 475 5.42 -27.13 -9.63
C GLU A 475 6.18 -25.83 -9.42
N HIS A 476 6.68 -25.28 -10.52
CA HIS A 476 7.41 -24.03 -10.50
C HIS A 476 6.46 -22.83 -10.53
N TRP A 477 6.56 -21.95 -9.53
CA TRP A 477 5.89 -20.67 -9.45
C TRP A 477 6.93 -19.57 -9.28
N ASP A 478 6.81 -18.50 -10.05
CA ASP A 478 7.69 -17.33 -9.93
C ASP A 478 7.21 -16.37 -8.85
N ASN A 479 5.88 -16.21 -8.76
CA ASN A 479 5.25 -15.34 -7.77
C ASN A 479 4.09 -16.04 -7.08
N ILE A 480 3.98 -15.83 -5.77
CA ILE A 480 2.88 -16.31 -4.93
C ILE A 480 2.34 -15.12 -4.15
N PHE A 481 1.06 -14.80 -4.36
CA PHE A 481 0.32 -13.83 -3.55
C PHE A 481 -0.64 -14.57 -2.64
N ILE A 482 -0.75 -14.13 -1.39
CA ILE A 482 -1.71 -14.66 -0.42
C ILE A 482 -2.57 -13.48 0.03
N TYR A 483 -3.78 -13.39 -0.49
CA TYR A 483 -4.79 -12.42 -0.09
C TYR A 483 -5.66 -13.04 0.98
N SER A 484 -5.65 -12.48 2.19
CA SER A 484 -6.33 -13.08 3.34
C SER A 484 -6.51 -12.07 4.47
N ASP A 485 -7.42 -12.37 5.40
CA ASP A 485 -7.46 -11.75 6.71
C ASP A 485 -6.28 -12.19 7.62
N MET A 486 -5.39 -13.03 7.10
CA MET A 486 -4.14 -13.48 7.70
C MET A 486 -4.31 -14.24 9.03
N GLN A 487 -5.45 -14.83 9.27
CA GLN A 487 -5.64 -15.64 10.48
C GLN A 487 -5.06 -17.05 10.36
N ALA A 488 -4.48 -17.39 9.22
CA ALA A 488 -3.78 -18.64 9.00
C ALA A 488 -2.61 -18.81 9.98
N GLY A 489 -2.47 -20.00 10.54
CA GLY A 489 -1.41 -20.32 11.50
C GLY A 489 -1.79 -20.09 12.97
N HIS A 490 -3.00 -19.60 13.26
CA HIS A 490 -3.51 -19.46 14.63
C HIS A 490 -4.53 -20.52 15.03
N GLY A 491 -5.12 -21.18 14.07
CA GLY A 491 -6.24 -22.09 14.27
C GLY A 491 -5.92 -23.56 14.24
N GLY A 492 -4.77 -23.95 13.73
CA GLY A 492 -4.43 -25.34 13.47
C GLY A 492 -5.10 -25.90 12.20
N LEU A 493 -4.75 -27.10 11.84
CA LEU A 493 -5.38 -27.82 10.75
C LEU A 493 -6.74 -28.34 11.21
N TYR A 494 -7.80 -27.66 10.83
CA TYR A 494 -9.15 -28.11 11.13
C TYR A 494 -9.62 -29.13 10.09
N GLY A 495 -10.21 -30.21 10.54
CA GLY A 495 -11.18 -30.95 9.76
C GLY A 495 -10.77 -32.31 9.21
N THR A 496 -9.50 -32.67 9.06
CA THR A 496 -9.17 -34.07 8.70
C THR A 496 -7.97 -34.59 9.47
N SER A 497 -8.17 -35.73 10.16
CA SER A 497 -7.07 -36.49 10.80
C SER A 497 -5.96 -36.87 9.80
N GLU A 498 -6.28 -37.01 8.53
CA GLU A 498 -5.33 -37.32 7.45
C GLU A 498 -4.46 -36.12 7.10
N GLY A 499 -5.02 -34.90 6.98
CA GLY A 499 -4.27 -33.68 6.71
C GLY A 499 -3.31 -33.34 7.85
N ILE A 500 -3.75 -33.48 9.10
CA ILE A 500 -2.91 -33.29 10.31
C ILE A 500 -1.78 -34.32 10.33
N LYS A 501 -2.08 -35.58 9.99
CA LYS A 501 -1.07 -36.64 9.96
C LYS A 501 -0.01 -36.35 8.88
N GLU A 502 -0.44 -36.04 7.67
CA GLU A 502 0.46 -35.73 6.55
C GLU A 502 1.35 -34.51 6.87
N TYR A 503 0.78 -33.46 7.45
CA TYR A 503 1.49 -32.28 7.89
C TYR A 503 2.53 -32.60 8.96
N SER A 504 2.16 -33.45 9.94
CA SER A 504 3.05 -33.91 11.00
C SER A 504 4.16 -34.80 10.46
N GLU A 505 3.87 -35.68 9.52
CA GLU A 505 4.86 -36.55 8.87
C GLU A 505 5.91 -35.74 8.07
N MET A 506 5.53 -34.60 7.51
CA MET A 506 6.45 -33.65 6.89
C MET A 506 7.29 -32.84 7.93
N GLY A 507 7.05 -33.02 9.21
CA GLY A 507 7.83 -32.38 10.29
C GLY A 507 7.41 -30.96 10.65
N TYR A 508 6.20 -30.54 10.24
CA TYR A 508 5.70 -29.18 10.50
C TYR A 508 4.90 -29.03 11.79
N ALA A 509 4.44 -30.11 12.38
CA ALA A 509 3.66 -30.06 13.62
C ALA A 509 4.52 -29.57 14.80
N CYS A 510 4.02 -28.60 15.54
CA CYS A 510 4.56 -28.20 16.83
C CYS A 510 3.84 -28.97 17.95
N ASN A 511 4.55 -29.82 18.67
CA ASN A 511 4.02 -30.53 19.85
C ASN A 511 3.92 -29.59 21.06
N GLY A 512 3.06 -28.61 21.01
CA GLY A 512 2.97 -27.57 22.06
C GLY A 512 1.59 -27.41 22.67
N GLY A 513 0.70 -28.36 22.55
CA GLY A 513 -0.63 -28.32 23.15
C GLY A 513 -1.74 -28.17 22.11
N PHE A 514 -2.82 -28.62 22.38
CA PHE A 514 -4.19 -28.70 21.86
C PHE A 514 -4.46 -28.65 20.34
N ARG A 515 -3.59 -28.08 19.47
CA ARG A 515 -3.82 -28.03 18.00
C ARG A 515 -2.50 -27.85 17.26
N ASP A 516 -2.29 -28.68 16.25
CA ASP A 516 -1.25 -28.44 15.26
C ASP A 516 -1.63 -27.25 14.40
N TYR A 517 -0.69 -26.37 14.09
CA TYR A 517 -0.93 -25.20 13.27
C TYR A 517 -0.03 -25.18 12.03
N VAL A 518 -0.53 -24.56 10.97
CA VAL A 518 0.23 -24.38 9.74
C VAL A 518 1.24 -23.23 9.92
N ASP A 519 2.50 -23.54 9.70
CA ASP A 519 3.58 -22.57 9.68
C ASP A 519 3.88 -22.19 8.23
N VAL A 520 3.27 -21.09 7.77
CA VAL A 520 3.39 -20.63 6.39
C VAL A 520 4.84 -20.26 6.04
N ALA A 521 5.59 -19.69 6.98
CA ALA A 521 7.00 -19.37 6.76
C ALA A 521 7.85 -20.61 6.51
N LYS A 522 7.59 -21.71 7.24
CA LYS A 522 8.24 -23.00 7.00
C LYS A 522 7.87 -23.61 5.66
N LEU A 523 6.60 -23.53 5.27
CA LEU A 523 6.14 -24.00 3.95
C LEU A 523 6.86 -23.25 2.82
N ILE A 524 6.97 -21.94 2.91
CA ILE A 524 7.71 -21.13 1.95
C ILE A 524 9.20 -21.51 1.91
N ALA A 525 9.82 -21.69 3.08
CA ALA A 525 11.22 -22.11 3.15
C ALA A 525 11.44 -23.49 2.53
N GLU A 526 10.53 -24.43 2.77
CA GLU A 526 10.57 -25.76 2.19
C GLU A 526 10.37 -25.74 0.67
N TYR A 527 9.40 -24.94 0.18
CA TYR A 527 9.18 -24.75 -1.24
C TYR A 527 10.43 -24.18 -1.94
N ARG A 528 11.05 -23.15 -1.35
CA ARG A 528 12.31 -22.58 -1.86
C ARG A 528 13.44 -23.59 -1.90
N SER A 529 13.54 -24.41 -0.86
CA SER A 529 14.57 -25.46 -0.78
C SER A 529 14.42 -26.55 -1.82
N LYS A 530 13.17 -26.91 -2.16
CA LYS A 530 12.88 -28.09 -2.98
C LYS A 530 12.49 -27.78 -4.42
N VAL A 531 11.94 -26.60 -4.71
CA VAL A 531 11.36 -26.27 -6.02
C VAL A 531 11.97 -25.01 -6.62
N ASN A 532 11.66 -23.83 -6.04
CA ASN A 532 12.13 -22.57 -6.57
C ASN A 532 12.76 -21.70 -5.49
N PRO A 533 14.11 -21.61 -5.42
CA PRO A 533 14.79 -20.80 -4.42
C PRO A 533 14.54 -19.28 -4.56
N LYS A 534 14.08 -18.82 -5.73
CA LYS A 534 13.86 -17.41 -6.03
C LYS A 534 12.39 -17.00 -6.10
N VAL A 535 11.47 -17.84 -5.63
CA VAL A 535 10.06 -17.48 -5.63
C VAL A 535 9.81 -16.20 -4.83
N ASN A 536 9.06 -15.27 -5.43
CA ASN A 536 8.60 -14.07 -4.74
C ASN A 536 7.29 -14.38 -4.02
N VAL A 537 7.19 -14.00 -2.75
CA VAL A 537 6.01 -14.23 -1.94
C VAL A 537 5.50 -12.91 -1.38
N PHE A 538 4.23 -12.64 -1.60
CA PHE A 538 3.54 -11.43 -1.14
C PHE A 538 2.32 -11.82 -0.31
N CYS A 539 2.33 -11.44 0.96
CA CYS A 539 1.19 -11.64 1.85
C CYS A 539 0.43 -10.31 1.94
N VAL A 540 -0.82 -10.29 1.49
CA VAL A 540 -1.67 -9.10 1.46
C VAL A 540 -2.77 -9.22 2.51
N GLN A 541 -2.65 -8.45 3.58
CA GLN A 541 -3.63 -8.39 4.67
C GLN A 541 -4.77 -7.46 4.25
N THR A 542 -5.95 -8.00 4.02
CA THR A 542 -7.10 -7.29 3.44
C THR A 542 -8.18 -6.90 4.45
N ALA A 543 -8.17 -7.51 5.64
CA ALA A 543 -9.19 -7.28 6.66
C ALA A 543 -8.79 -6.24 7.72
N GLY A 544 -7.52 -5.79 7.75
CA GLY A 544 -7.02 -4.87 8.77
C GLY A 544 -6.83 -5.51 10.16
N TYR A 545 -6.83 -6.83 10.25
CA TYR A 545 -6.52 -7.53 11.50
C TYR A 545 -5.02 -7.49 11.80
N THR A 546 -4.70 -7.78 13.07
CA THR A 546 -3.33 -7.75 13.56
C THR A 546 -2.51 -8.99 13.20
N ASN A 547 -3.14 -10.02 12.68
CA ASN A 547 -2.49 -11.28 12.36
C ASN A 547 -1.91 -11.29 10.94
N VAL A 548 -0.75 -11.89 10.81
CA VAL A 548 -0.07 -12.11 9.53
C VAL A 548 0.40 -13.55 9.45
N CYS A 549 0.28 -14.15 8.28
CA CYS A 549 0.67 -15.56 8.11
C CYS A 549 2.18 -15.73 7.89
N VAL A 550 2.89 -14.65 7.58
CA VAL A 550 4.36 -14.62 7.53
C VAL A 550 4.83 -13.58 8.54
N PRO A 551 5.53 -13.96 9.60
CA PRO A 551 5.80 -13.09 10.74
C PRO A 551 6.79 -11.96 10.45
N GLU A 552 7.46 -11.95 9.31
CA GLU A 552 8.55 -11.02 9.04
C GLU A 552 8.81 -10.85 7.54
N TYR A 553 9.42 -9.73 7.20
CA TYR A 553 10.04 -9.55 5.90
C TYR A 553 11.25 -10.48 5.79
N GLY A 554 11.31 -11.21 4.70
CA GLY A 554 12.38 -12.15 4.45
C GLY A 554 12.90 -12.07 3.03
N TYR A 555 13.76 -12.99 2.70
CA TYR A 555 14.27 -13.14 1.34
C TYR A 555 13.10 -13.31 0.36
N ARG A 556 12.96 -12.37 -0.59
CA ARG A 556 11.89 -12.35 -1.59
C ARG A 556 10.49 -12.58 -0.97
N THR A 557 10.29 -12.09 0.25
CA THR A 557 9.02 -12.16 0.96
C THR A 557 8.66 -10.79 1.48
N SER A 558 7.41 -10.36 1.26
CA SER A 558 6.92 -9.07 1.71
C SER A 558 5.48 -9.16 2.19
N ILE A 559 5.14 -8.31 3.16
CA ILE A 559 3.78 -8.17 3.67
C ILE A 559 3.25 -6.81 3.23
N MET A 560 2.00 -6.81 2.77
CA MET A 560 1.27 -5.62 2.39
C MET A 560 -0.02 -5.53 3.17
N TYR A 561 -0.48 -4.31 3.44
CA TYR A 561 -1.73 -4.06 4.13
C TYR A 561 -2.68 -3.23 3.26
N GLY A 562 -3.94 -3.64 3.28
CA GLY A 562 -4.99 -2.99 2.54
C GLY A 562 -5.07 -3.42 1.08
N TRP A 563 -6.10 -2.97 0.44
CA TRP A 563 -6.43 -3.23 -0.96
C TRP A 563 -6.62 -1.89 -1.69
N THR A 564 -5.55 -1.34 -2.14
CA THR A 564 -5.54 -0.01 -2.79
C THR A 564 -5.43 -0.11 -4.30
N GLY A 565 -5.19 -1.30 -4.83
CA GLY A 565 -4.83 -1.56 -6.22
C GLY A 565 -3.36 -1.23 -6.53
N LYS A 566 -2.55 -0.97 -5.49
CA LYS A 566 -1.11 -0.71 -5.62
C LYS A 566 -0.27 -1.96 -5.38
N GLU A 567 -0.89 -3.06 -5.02
CA GLU A 567 -0.23 -4.32 -4.66
C GLU A 567 0.66 -4.82 -5.79
N ALA A 568 0.16 -4.80 -7.04
CA ALA A 568 0.95 -5.17 -8.22
C ALA A 568 2.11 -4.19 -8.49
N VAL A 569 1.90 -2.89 -8.27
CA VAL A 569 2.95 -1.86 -8.43
C VAL A 569 4.06 -2.07 -7.40
N PHE A 570 3.68 -2.33 -6.15
CA PHE A 570 4.64 -2.60 -5.10
C PHE A 570 5.40 -3.92 -5.35
N ALA A 571 4.69 -4.97 -5.73
CA ALA A 571 5.31 -6.26 -6.03
C ALA A 571 6.34 -6.16 -7.15
N ASP A 572 6.02 -5.48 -8.26
CA ASP A 572 6.94 -5.22 -9.36
C ASP A 572 8.17 -4.45 -8.90
N ALA A 573 7.99 -3.43 -8.07
CA ALA A 573 9.10 -2.65 -7.51
C ALA A 573 10.00 -3.51 -6.59
N MET A 574 9.40 -4.35 -5.75
CA MET A 574 10.15 -5.25 -4.86
C MET A 574 10.91 -6.33 -5.64
N ILE A 575 10.30 -6.91 -6.66
CA ILE A 575 10.95 -7.90 -7.53
C ILE A 575 12.18 -7.28 -8.19
N LYS A 576 12.05 -6.10 -8.80
CA LYS A 576 13.15 -5.36 -9.40
C LYS A 576 14.27 -5.06 -8.41
N PHE A 577 13.89 -4.61 -7.21
CA PHE A 577 14.85 -4.35 -6.13
C PHE A 577 15.63 -5.61 -5.73
N TRP A 578 14.97 -6.75 -5.54
CA TRP A 578 15.64 -8.00 -5.22
C TRP A 578 16.54 -8.49 -6.36
N ASP A 579 16.09 -8.36 -7.61
CA ASP A 579 16.86 -8.74 -8.79
C ASP A 579 18.10 -7.84 -8.96
N GLU A 580 18.01 -6.56 -8.69
CA GLU A 580 19.14 -5.62 -8.74
C GLU A 580 20.20 -5.96 -7.68
N ILE A 581 19.80 -6.28 -6.46
CA ILE A 581 20.71 -6.71 -5.39
C ILE A 581 21.43 -8.01 -5.79
N GLU A 582 20.72 -8.97 -6.35
CA GLU A 582 21.32 -10.23 -6.79
C GLU A 582 22.26 -10.09 -7.98
N ALA A 583 22.05 -9.10 -8.85
CA ALA A 583 22.86 -8.85 -10.02
C ALA A 583 24.19 -8.13 -9.71
N GLN A 584 24.25 -7.41 -8.58
CA GLN A 584 25.47 -6.74 -8.08
C GLN A 584 26.46 -7.72 -7.46
#